data_064db07953e670abac56a592f3e330fd
#
_entry.id   064db07953e670abac56a592f3e330fd
#
_cell.length_a   1.000
_cell.length_b   1.000
_cell.length_c   1.000
_cell.angle_alpha   90.00
_cell.angle_beta   90.00
_cell.angle_gamma   90.00
#
_symmetry.space_group_name_H-M   'P 1'
#
loop_
_entity.id
_entity.type
_entity.pdbx_description
1 polymer ?
#
loop_
_entity_poly.entity_id
_entity_poly.type
_entity_poly.pdbx_seq_one_letter_code
_entity_poly.pdbx_strand_id
1 'polypeptide(L)'
;MHALQSLRKVAAFIVFWGYVAVSHAATFVYVANADSKDISVLQLDPVAGDLLLVQTVPAGGQVMPLAVSPDRKLLHAAIRSQPYQVATFGIDPASGKLTPIGTAPLPDSMAHIATDRTGRWLFGASYGGHKMSVSPIGADGVVQPATLVMPTGQNAHAVLVDSANRHVLVSNLGSDAVMQLRFDPASGQLAPGTTPTYGGRPKAGPRHLVFHPNGRHVYLLNELDASVDVLAYDAERGQLAPVQNLSSLPAGFGGKPWAADIHITPDGRFLYTSERTSSTLATFAVDPATGRLTLVGHTSTEKQPRGFNIDPSGRFLVAVGQLSHAATLYALDPATGVLKPLRNYSLGKNPNWVEIVNLP
;
A
#
# COMPACT_ATOMS: atom_id res chain seq x y z
N MET A 1 -3.87 61.27 68.86
CA MET A 1 -2.91 60.94 67.80
C MET A 1 -3.07 59.52 67.48
N HIS A 2 -3.81 59.18 66.41
CA HIS A 2 -4.04 57.79 65.93
C HIS A 2 -3.44 57.71 64.58
N ALA A 3 -2.43 56.81 64.42
CA ALA A 3 -1.82 56.46 63.14
C ALA A 3 -2.59 55.31 62.50
N LEU A 4 -3.19 55.55 61.36
CA LEU A 4 -3.77 54.48 60.50
C LEU A 4 -2.66 53.82 59.71
N GLN A 5 -2.45 52.49 59.87
CA GLN A 5 -1.66 51.66 59.01
C GLN A 5 -2.55 51.08 57.89
N SER A 6 -2.27 51.44 56.65
CA SER A 6 -2.91 50.89 55.47
C SER A 6 -2.18 49.61 55.00
N LEU A 7 -2.82 48.44 55.10
CA LEU A 7 -2.39 47.22 54.53
C LEU A 7 -2.66 47.21 52.98
N ARG A 8 -1.62 47.21 52.17
CA ARG A 8 -1.72 46.94 50.75
C ARG A 8 -1.74 45.42 50.52
N LYS A 9 -2.88 44.87 50.02
CA LYS A 9 -2.98 43.51 49.55
C LYS A 9 -2.37 43.44 48.17
N VAL A 10 -1.26 42.68 47.99
CA VAL A 10 -0.69 42.34 46.70
C VAL A 10 -1.40 41.07 46.23
N ALA A 11 -2.20 41.17 45.17
CA ALA A 11 -2.78 40.01 44.50
C ALA A 11 -1.75 39.47 43.49
N ALA A 12 -1.23 38.29 43.76
CA ALA A 12 -0.39 37.57 42.80
C ALA A 12 -1.28 36.88 41.76
N PHE A 13 -1.21 37.34 40.52
CA PHE A 13 -1.82 36.63 39.36
C PHE A 13 -0.89 35.50 38.93
N ILE A 14 -1.32 34.26 39.18
CA ILE A 14 -0.67 33.07 38.63
C ILE A 14 -1.24 32.89 37.24
N VAL A 15 -0.44 33.20 36.21
CA VAL A 15 -0.77 32.89 34.81
C VAL A 15 -0.43 31.42 34.57
N PHE A 16 -1.45 30.57 34.46
CA PHE A 16 -1.30 29.18 33.97
C PHE A 16 -1.10 29.23 32.46
N TRP A 17 0.13 28.99 32.02
CA TRP A 17 0.41 28.66 30.62
C TRP A 17 -0.02 27.23 30.41
N GLY A 18 -1.21 27.02 29.86
CA GLY A 18 -1.65 25.72 29.38
C GLY A 18 -0.80 25.34 28.15
N TYR A 19 0.07 24.33 28.29
CA TYR A 19 0.67 23.68 27.16
C TYR A 19 -0.44 22.97 26.37
N VAL A 20 -0.88 23.57 25.27
CA VAL A 20 -1.65 22.84 24.26
C VAL A 20 -0.66 21.88 23.60
N ALA A 21 -0.70 20.62 23.97
CA ALA A 21 0.01 19.57 23.26
C ALA A 21 -0.60 19.50 21.84
N VAL A 22 0.07 20.08 20.87
CA VAL A 22 -0.27 19.86 19.46
C VAL A 22 0.07 18.41 19.19
N SER A 23 -0.95 17.56 19.12
CA SER A 23 -0.79 16.19 18.63
C SER A 23 -0.28 16.27 17.19
N HIS A 24 0.98 15.98 16.98
CA HIS A 24 1.51 15.84 15.65
C HIS A 24 1.11 14.44 15.15
N ALA A 25 0.45 14.39 14.02
CA ALA A 25 0.15 13.11 13.35
C ALA A 25 1.44 12.31 13.22
N ALA A 26 1.47 11.12 13.83
CA ALA A 26 2.64 10.23 13.77
C ALA A 26 2.52 9.28 12.57
N THR A 27 3.64 9.02 11.90
CA THR A 27 3.69 8.12 10.74
C THR A 27 4.21 6.76 11.18
N PHE A 28 3.47 5.71 10.86
CA PHE A 28 3.84 4.32 11.15
C PHE A 28 3.98 3.50 9.88
N VAL A 29 4.93 2.58 9.91
CA VAL A 29 5.25 1.64 8.84
C VAL A 29 4.99 0.22 9.34
N TYR A 30 4.16 -0.53 8.63
CA TYR A 30 3.86 -1.93 8.89
C TYR A 30 4.51 -2.79 7.82
N VAL A 31 5.34 -3.74 8.22
CA VAL A 31 6.05 -4.64 7.31
C VAL A 31 5.70 -6.08 7.60
N ALA A 32 5.14 -6.78 6.60
CA ALA A 32 4.88 -8.21 6.67
C ALA A 32 6.17 -9.00 6.43
N ASN A 33 6.56 -9.86 7.39
CA ASN A 33 7.72 -10.76 7.33
C ASN A 33 7.23 -12.21 7.20
N ALA A 34 7.18 -12.73 5.96
CA ALA A 34 6.50 -14.00 5.68
C ALA A 34 7.08 -15.20 6.43
N ASP A 35 8.41 -15.34 6.45
CA ASP A 35 9.06 -16.51 7.01
C ASP A 35 9.26 -16.39 8.53
N SER A 36 9.31 -15.17 9.06
CA SER A 36 9.21 -14.92 10.51
C SER A 36 7.78 -15.04 11.02
N LYS A 37 6.78 -14.97 10.14
CA LYS A 37 5.34 -15.04 10.46
C LYS A 37 4.89 -13.93 11.41
N ASP A 38 5.45 -12.73 11.23
CA ASP A 38 5.18 -11.56 12.06
C ASP A 38 5.05 -10.29 11.23
N ILE A 39 4.60 -9.23 11.89
CA ILE A 39 4.53 -7.89 11.34
C ILE A 39 5.42 -7.00 12.19
N SER A 40 6.39 -6.33 11.56
CA SER A 40 7.17 -5.27 12.19
C SER A 40 6.40 -3.97 12.13
N VAL A 41 6.27 -3.28 13.26
CA VAL A 41 5.70 -1.93 13.39
C VAL A 41 6.83 -0.96 13.67
N LEU A 42 7.05 0.00 12.77
CA LEU A 42 8.07 1.02 12.94
C LEU A 42 7.42 2.40 12.94
N GLN A 43 7.97 3.32 13.70
CA GLN A 43 7.60 4.73 13.67
C GLN A 43 8.60 5.50 12.83
N LEU A 44 8.13 6.32 11.90
CA LEU A 44 8.96 7.22 11.11
C LEU A 44 9.13 8.54 11.88
N ASP A 45 10.38 8.90 12.16
CA ASP A 45 10.75 10.25 12.57
C ASP A 45 11.05 11.09 11.32
N PRO A 46 10.15 12.00 10.92
CA PRO A 46 10.31 12.78 9.71
C PRO A 46 11.34 13.92 9.84
N VAL A 47 11.81 14.22 11.06
CA VAL A 47 12.84 15.23 11.32
C VAL A 47 14.23 14.61 11.25
N ALA A 48 14.41 13.46 11.91
CA ALA A 48 15.68 12.74 11.90
C ALA A 48 15.88 11.95 10.58
N GLY A 49 14.80 11.65 9.83
CA GLY A 49 14.86 10.73 8.70
C GLY A 49 15.23 9.33 9.18
N ASP A 50 14.52 8.81 10.17
CA ASP A 50 14.85 7.56 10.86
C ASP A 50 13.60 6.71 11.10
N LEU A 51 13.79 5.38 11.26
CA LEU A 51 12.73 4.45 11.66
C LEU A 51 13.08 3.83 13.02
N LEU A 52 12.14 3.90 13.94
CA LEU A 52 12.23 3.26 15.24
C LEU A 52 11.31 2.05 15.30
N LEU A 53 11.86 0.87 15.61
CA LEU A 53 11.03 -0.33 15.84
C LEU A 53 10.21 -0.16 17.12
N VAL A 54 8.87 -0.19 16.97
CA VAL A 54 7.90 -0.02 18.07
C VAL A 54 7.42 -1.37 18.57
N GLN A 55 7.21 -2.33 17.66
CA GLN A 55 6.64 -3.64 17.97
C GLN A 55 6.99 -4.66 16.90
N THR A 56 7.10 -5.92 17.28
CA THR A 56 6.98 -7.07 16.39
C THR A 56 5.82 -7.92 16.90
N VAL A 57 4.79 -8.14 16.05
CA VAL A 57 3.57 -8.86 16.44
C VAL A 57 3.41 -10.14 15.62
N PRO A 58 3.18 -11.31 16.25
CA PRO A 58 2.91 -12.54 15.53
C PRO A 58 1.66 -12.42 14.65
N ALA A 59 1.75 -12.88 13.40
CA ALA A 59 0.65 -12.87 12.44
C ALA A 59 -0.14 -14.19 12.38
N GLY A 60 0.34 -15.25 13.05
CA GLY A 60 -0.31 -16.55 13.06
C GLY A 60 0.03 -17.46 11.87
N GLY A 61 0.88 -17.02 10.94
CA GLY A 61 1.31 -17.79 9.77
C GLY A 61 2.08 -16.95 8.77
N GLN A 62 2.37 -17.50 7.58
CA GLN A 62 3.07 -16.76 6.53
C GLN A 62 2.23 -15.56 6.06
N VAL A 63 2.55 -14.39 6.57
CA VAL A 63 1.86 -13.12 6.24
C VAL A 63 2.47 -12.50 4.99
N MET A 64 1.60 -12.07 4.05
CA MET A 64 2.08 -11.36 2.87
C MET A 64 1.27 -10.08 2.62
N PRO A 65 0.12 -10.08 1.89
CA PRO A 65 -0.55 -8.82 1.66
C PRO A 65 -1.17 -8.27 2.95
N LEU A 66 -0.97 -6.98 3.13
CA LEU A 66 -1.60 -6.17 4.16
C LEU A 66 -2.60 -5.19 3.50
N ALA A 67 -3.61 -4.78 4.24
CA ALA A 67 -4.51 -3.70 3.86
C ALA A 67 -4.94 -2.91 5.10
N VAL A 68 -4.72 -1.60 5.09
CA VAL A 68 -5.20 -0.69 6.15
C VAL A 68 -6.62 -0.26 5.84
N SER A 69 -7.49 -0.23 6.84
CA SER A 69 -8.85 0.30 6.70
C SER A 69 -8.84 1.79 6.35
N PRO A 70 -9.86 2.31 5.62
CA PRO A 70 -9.91 3.72 5.22
C PRO A 70 -9.88 4.71 6.40
N ASP A 71 -10.41 4.31 7.55
CA ASP A 71 -10.39 5.09 8.80
C ASP A 71 -9.09 4.93 9.61
N ARG A 72 -8.14 4.09 9.13
CA ARG A 72 -6.83 3.80 9.70
C ARG A 72 -6.88 3.20 11.11
N LYS A 73 -7.99 2.58 11.49
CA LYS A 73 -8.13 1.91 12.79
C LYS A 73 -7.79 0.44 12.76
N LEU A 74 -7.75 -0.16 11.56
CA LEU A 74 -7.58 -1.60 11.37
C LEU A 74 -6.48 -1.89 10.35
N LEU A 75 -5.76 -2.97 10.60
CA LEU A 75 -4.87 -3.63 9.64
C LEU A 75 -5.37 -5.04 9.39
N HIS A 76 -5.66 -5.38 8.14
CA HIS A 76 -5.98 -6.72 7.70
C HIS A 76 -4.75 -7.36 7.08
N ALA A 77 -4.45 -8.60 7.46
CA ALA A 77 -3.26 -9.32 7.02
C ALA A 77 -3.64 -10.70 6.51
N ALA A 78 -3.41 -10.99 5.23
CA ALA A 78 -3.69 -12.31 4.67
C ALA A 78 -2.56 -13.28 4.98
N ILE A 79 -2.93 -14.44 5.52
CA ILE A 79 -2.06 -15.55 5.88
C ILE A 79 -2.10 -16.57 4.75
N ARG A 80 -0.95 -16.80 4.13
CA ARG A 80 -0.80 -17.65 2.94
C ARG A 80 -0.34 -19.09 3.24
N SER A 81 -0.11 -19.41 4.52
CA SER A 81 0.05 -20.79 4.99
C SER A 81 -1.30 -21.39 5.37
N GLN A 82 -1.43 -22.72 5.26
CA GLN A 82 -2.65 -23.42 5.66
C GLN A 82 -2.84 -23.39 7.19
N PRO A 83 -4.08 -23.19 7.70
CA PRO A 83 -5.28 -22.83 6.93
C PRO A 83 -5.23 -21.36 6.45
N TYR A 84 -5.68 -21.11 5.20
CA TYR A 84 -5.71 -19.76 4.67
C TYR A 84 -6.71 -18.90 5.45
N GLN A 85 -6.27 -17.75 5.92
CA GLN A 85 -7.10 -16.85 6.72
C GLN A 85 -6.66 -15.39 6.58
N VAL A 86 -7.52 -14.48 6.96
CA VAL A 86 -7.16 -13.09 7.20
C VAL A 86 -7.17 -12.83 8.71
N ALA A 87 -6.09 -12.28 9.22
CA ALA A 87 -6.01 -11.78 10.59
C ALA A 87 -6.30 -10.27 10.58
N THR A 88 -7.12 -9.82 11.52
CA THR A 88 -7.45 -8.41 11.72
C THR A 88 -6.83 -7.92 13.01
N PHE A 89 -6.18 -6.75 12.93
CA PHE A 89 -5.55 -6.08 14.06
C PHE A 89 -6.16 -4.69 14.23
N GLY A 90 -6.45 -4.33 15.48
CA GLY A 90 -6.72 -2.94 15.85
C GLY A 90 -5.41 -2.14 15.88
N ILE A 91 -5.43 -0.94 15.36
CA ILE A 91 -4.31 0.01 15.38
C ILE A 91 -4.53 1.00 16.53
N ASP A 92 -3.60 1.05 17.47
CA ASP A 92 -3.58 2.07 18.49
C ASP A 92 -3.17 3.43 17.88
N PRO A 93 -4.01 4.47 17.91
CA PRO A 93 -3.73 5.73 17.20
C PRO A 93 -2.53 6.50 17.77
N ALA A 94 -2.19 6.32 19.04
CA ALA A 94 -1.10 7.07 19.68
C ALA A 94 0.26 6.42 19.45
N SER A 95 0.32 5.08 19.39
CA SER A 95 1.58 4.32 19.33
C SER A 95 1.76 3.51 18.05
N GLY A 96 0.74 3.43 17.17
CA GLY A 96 0.73 2.58 15.98
C GLY A 96 0.74 1.08 16.27
N LYS A 97 0.74 0.67 17.54
CA LYS A 97 0.81 -0.73 17.94
C LYS A 97 -0.41 -1.51 17.46
N LEU A 98 -0.16 -2.76 17.10
CA LEU A 98 -1.17 -3.69 16.62
C LEU A 98 -1.64 -4.61 17.75
N THR A 99 -2.95 -4.75 17.89
CA THR A 99 -3.59 -5.71 18.79
C THR A 99 -4.46 -6.65 17.97
N PRO A 100 -4.26 -7.99 18.01
CA PRO A 100 -5.13 -8.93 17.30
C PRO A 100 -6.57 -8.83 17.83
N ILE A 101 -7.55 -8.73 16.92
CA ILE A 101 -8.97 -8.67 17.29
C ILE A 101 -9.79 -9.81 16.70
N GLY A 102 -9.31 -10.49 15.65
CA GLY A 102 -10.03 -11.64 15.11
C GLY A 102 -9.37 -12.20 13.84
N THR A 103 -9.89 -13.34 13.40
CA THR A 103 -9.49 -14.00 12.15
C THR A 103 -10.72 -14.53 11.42
N ALA A 104 -10.64 -14.64 10.09
CA ALA A 104 -11.65 -15.30 9.27
C ALA A 104 -11.00 -16.17 8.21
N PRO A 105 -11.66 -17.27 7.78
CA PRO A 105 -11.14 -18.10 6.70
C PRO A 105 -11.13 -17.35 5.38
N LEU A 106 -10.08 -17.54 4.59
CA LEU A 106 -10.01 -17.13 3.19
C LEU A 106 -10.23 -18.34 2.29
N PRO A 107 -10.93 -18.17 1.15
CA PRO A 107 -11.22 -19.28 0.24
C PRO A 107 -9.97 -19.79 -0.49
N ASP A 108 -8.86 -19.06 -0.40
CA ASP A 108 -7.57 -19.44 -1.01
C ASP A 108 -6.40 -18.59 -0.49
N SER A 109 -5.19 -18.90 -0.96
CA SER A 109 -3.99 -18.10 -0.73
C SER A 109 -4.04 -16.79 -1.53
N MET A 110 -4.25 -15.65 -0.85
CA MET A 110 -4.38 -14.37 -1.53
C MET A 110 -3.01 -13.75 -1.83
N ALA A 111 -2.80 -13.33 -3.08
CA ALA A 111 -1.64 -12.56 -3.50
C ALA A 111 -1.77 -11.07 -3.17
N HIS A 112 -3.01 -10.59 -3.10
CA HIS A 112 -3.36 -9.21 -2.80
C HIS A 112 -4.68 -9.15 -2.04
N ILE A 113 -4.80 -8.22 -1.11
CA ILE A 113 -6.07 -7.84 -0.48
C ILE A 113 -6.23 -6.32 -0.51
N ALA A 114 -7.47 -5.85 -0.56
CA ALA A 114 -7.79 -4.43 -0.47
C ALA A 114 -9.17 -4.24 0.17
N THR A 115 -9.36 -3.18 0.94
CA THR A 115 -10.69 -2.77 1.42
C THR A 115 -11.40 -1.92 0.37
N ASP A 116 -12.73 -1.91 0.41
CA ASP A 116 -13.50 -0.88 -0.27
C ASP A 116 -13.33 0.49 0.42
N ARG A 117 -13.80 1.57 -0.19
CA ARG A 117 -13.61 2.94 0.34
C ARG A 117 -14.40 3.22 1.62
N THR A 118 -15.38 2.38 1.94
CA THR A 118 -16.17 2.50 3.18
C THR A 118 -15.63 1.64 4.32
N GLY A 119 -14.68 0.73 4.05
CA GLY A 119 -14.17 -0.24 5.02
C GLY A 119 -15.18 -1.32 5.39
N ARG A 120 -16.22 -1.56 4.56
CA ARG A 120 -17.21 -2.60 4.80
C ARG A 120 -16.94 -3.91 4.08
N TRP A 121 -16.04 -3.89 3.10
CA TRP A 121 -15.73 -5.04 2.26
C TRP A 121 -14.24 -5.22 2.12
N LEU A 122 -13.78 -6.47 2.21
CA LEU A 122 -12.43 -6.88 1.88
C LEU A 122 -12.46 -7.70 0.58
N PHE A 123 -11.67 -7.28 -0.40
CA PHE A 123 -11.42 -8.03 -1.63
C PHE A 123 -10.13 -8.83 -1.50
N GLY A 124 -10.11 -10.02 -2.08
CA GLY A 124 -8.92 -10.85 -2.20
C GLY A 124 -8.73 -11.34 -3.62
N ALA A 125 -7.49 -11.33 -4.13
CA ALA A 125 -7.10 -11.91 -5.41
C ALA A 125 -6.16 -13.10 -5.17
N SER A 126 -6.52 -14.29 -5.67
CA SER A 126 -5.73 -15.51 -5.53
C SER A 126 -4.97 -15.83 -6.82
N TYR A 127 -3.64 -15.88 -6.71
CA TYR A 127 -2.75 -16.21 -7.81
C TYR A 127 -2.87 -17.69 -8.23
N GLY A 128 -2.77 -18.60 -7.26
CA GLY A 128 -2.83 -20.05 -7.52
C GLY A 128 -4.24 -20.56 -7.80
N GLY A 129 -5.25 -19.91 -7.21
CA GLY A 129 -6.64 -20.33 -7.35
C GLY A 129 -7.38 -19.71 -8.53
N HIS A 130 -6.79 -18.74 -9.24
CA HIS A 130 -7.42 -18.07 -10.38
C HIS A 130 -8.82 -17.53 -10.05
N LYS A 131 -8.95 -16.92 -8.89
CA LYS A 131 -10.23 -16.44 -8.35
C LYS A 131 -10.04 -15.16 -7.55
N MET A 132 -11.13 -14.47 -7.33
CA MET A 132 -11.22 -13.39 -6.35
C MET A 132 -12.33 -13.67 -5.35
N SER A 133 -12.28 -13.00 -4.20
CA SER A 133 -13.32 -13.06 -3.18
C SER A 133 -13.71 -11.69 -2.69
N VAL A 134 -14.93 -11.58 -2.17
CA VAL A 134 -15.45 -10.43 -1.44
C VAL A 134 -15.94 -10.92 -0.09
N SER A 135 -15.41 -10.34 0.98
CA SER A 135 -15.73 -10.68 2.37
C SER A 135 -16.30 -9.44 3.08
N PRO A 136 -17.42 -9.55 3.80
CA PRO A 136 -17.89 -8.45 4.63
C PRO A 136 -16.91 -8.16 5.77
N ILE A 137 -16.83 -6.92 6.20
CA ILE A 137 -16.17 -6.51 7.45
C ILE A 137 -17.27 -6.16 8.44
N GLY A 138 -17.28 -6.85 9.58
CA GLY A 138 -18.29 -6.66 10.63
C GLY A 138 -18.19 -5.29 11.30
N ALA A 139 -19.20 -4.94 12.09
CA ALA A 139 -19.22 -3.69 12.86
C ALA A 139 -18.09 -3.64 13.92
N ASP A 140 -17.57 -4.78 14.33
CA ASP A 140 -16.41 -4.95 15.19
C ASP A 140 -15.07 -4.82 14.44
N GLY A 141 -15.13 -4.61 13.13
CA GLY A 141 -13.97 -4.51 12.24
C GLY A 141 -13.38 -5.85 11.80
N VAL A 142 -13.89 -6.97 12.32
CA VAL A 142 -13.38 -8.29 11.95
C VAL A 142 -13.96 -8.72 10.61
N VAL A 143 -13.07 -9.18 9.71
CA VAL A 143 -13.50 -9.75 8.43
C VAL A 143 -14.32 -10.99 8.66
N GLN A 144 -15.41 -11.15 7.87
CA GLN A 144 -16.26 -12.33 7.88
C GLN A 144 -15.91 -13.28 6.72
N PRO A 145 -16.35 -14.54 6.74
CA PRO A 145 -16.19 -15.43 5.60
C PRO A 145 -16.69 -14.81 4.30
N ALA A 146 -16.03 -15.13 3.18
CA ALA A 146 -16.39 -14.57 1.87
C ALA A 146 -17.85 -14.89 1.50
N THR A 147 -18.60 -13.86 1.10
CA THR A 147 -19.97 -14.00 0.59
C THR A 147 -20.02 -14.14 -0.93
N LEU A 148 -18.91 -13.76 -1.60
CA LEU A 148 -18.73 -13.95 -3.04
C LEU A 148 -17.34 -14.52 -3.30
N VAL A 149 -17.30 -15.62 -4.07
CA VAL A 149 -16.08 -16.17 -4.66
C VAL A 149 -16.37 -16.40 -6.13
N MET A 150 -15.58 -15.77 -7.00
CA MET A 150 -15.78 -15.85 -8.43
C MET A 150 -14.48 -16.16 -9.18
N PRO A 151 -14.54 -16.88 -10.31
CA PRO A 151 -13.37 -17.12 -11.15
C PRO A 151 -12.89 -15.81 -11.78
N THR A 152 -11.58 -15.76 -12.03
CA THR A 152 -10.91 -14.69 -12.76
C THR A 152 -10.20 -15.26 -13.99
N GLY A 153 -9.40 -14.45 -14.70
CA GLY A 153 -8.36 -14.95 -15.56
C GLY A 153 -7.26 -15.66 -14.76
N GLN A 154 -6.32 -16.29 -15.46
CA GLN A 154 -5.23 -17.01 -14.81
C GLN A 154 -4.34 -16.07 -13.98
N ASN A 155 -3.97 -16.55 -12.78
CA ASN A 155 -3.05 -15.87 -11.87
C ASN A 155 -3.49 -14.45 -11.50
N ALA A 156 -4.71 -14.31 -10.95
CA ALA A 156 -5.15 -13.03 -10.40
C ALA A 156 -4.15 -12.54 -9.35
N HIS A 157 -3.59 -11.33 -9.55
CA HIS A 157 -2.49 -10.86 -8.73
C HIS A 157 -2.81 -9.64 -7.88
N ALA A 158 -3.59 -8.70 -8.37
CA ALA A 158 -4.01 -7.54 -7.59
C ALA A 158 -5.48 -7.23 -7.80
N VAL A 159 -6.11 -6.63 -6.79
CA VAL A 159 -7.48 -6.13 -6.82
C VAL A 159 -7.49 -4.72 -6.25
N LEU A 160 -8.04 -3.76 -7.00
CA LEU A 160 -8.16 -2.37 -6.57
C LEU A 160 -9.57 -1.85 -6.81
N VAL A 161 -10.01 -0.98 -5.89
CA VAL A 161 -11.30 -0.27 -5.97
C VAL A 161 -11.04 1.17 -6.35
N ASP A 162 -11.80 1.73 -7.27
CA ASP A 162 -11.70 3.13 -7.69
C ASP A 162 -12.06 4.11 -6.55
N SER A 163 -11.73 5.39 -6.73
CA SER A 163 -12.00 6.42 -5.72
C SER A 163 -13.50 6.67 -5.49
N ALA A 164 -14.33 6.38 -6.50
CA ALA A 164 -15.78 6.51 -6.42
C ALA A 164 -16.47 5.30 -5.77
N ASN A 165 -15.72 4.25 -5.41
CA ASN A 165 -16.23 3.00 -4.84
C ASN A 165 -17.27 2.29 -5.72
N ARG A 166 -17.12 2.40 -7.04
CA ARG A 166 -18.08 1.88 -8.04
C ARG A 166 -17.50 0.82 -8.96
N HIS A 167 -16.18 0.76 -9.09
CA HIS A 167 -15.51 -0.17 -9.99
C HIS A 167 -14.34 -0.86 -9.30
N VAL A 168 -14.14 -2.12 -9.69
CA VAL A 168 -13.02 -2.97 -9.22
C VAL A 168 -12.22 -3.42 -10.42
N LEU A 169 -10.91 -3.23 -10.34
CA LEU A 169 -9.94 -3.71 -11.32
C LEU A 169 -9.20 -4.92 -10.74
N VAL A 170 -9.09 -6.00 -11.52
CA VAL A 170 -8.37 -7.22 -11.12
C VAL A 170 -7.35 -7.57 -12.19
N SER A 171 -6.06 -7.48 -11.87
CA SER A 171 -5.01 -7.92 -12.79
C SER A 171 -4.89 -9.44 -12.81
N ASN A 172 -4.71 -10.00 -14.00
CA ASN A 172 -4.59 -11.44 -14.23
C ASN A 172 -3.29 -11.72 -15.00
N LEU A 173 -2.23 -12.02 -14.26
CA LEU A 173 -0.87 -12.12 -14.76
C LEU A 173 -0.75 -13.17 -15.88
N GLY A 174 -1.32 -14.37 -15.68
CA GLY A 174 -1.24 -15.46 -16.63
C GLY A 174 -2.15 -15.35 -17.86
N SER A 175 -3.14 -14.43 -17.80
CA SER A 175 -4.04 -14.14 -18.92
C SER A 175 -3.71 -12.84 -19.65
N ASP A 176 -2.65 -12.12 -19.25
CA ASP A 176 -2.27 -10.81 -19.79
C ASP A 176 -3.45 -9.82 -19.83
N ALA A 177 -4.25 -9.77 -18.79
CA ALA A 177 -5.49 -9.01 -18.79
C ALA A 177 -5.80 -8.35 -17.45
N VAL A 178 -6.62 -7.29 -17.48
CA VAL A 178 -7.22 -6.67 -16.29
C VAL A 178 -8.74 -6.77 -16.41
N MET A 179 -9.39 -7.46 -15.48
CA MET A 179 -10.85 -7.47 -15.39
C MET A 179 -11.35 -6.13 -14.88
N GLN A 180 -12.46 -5.66 -15.45
CA GLN A 180 -13.12 -4.41 -15.14
C GLN A 180 -14.54 -4.71 -14.67
N LEU A 181 -14.79 -4.57 -13.38
CA LEU A 181 -16.03 -4.97 -12.74
C LEU A 181 -16.75 -3.75 -12.17
N ARG A 182 -18.07 -3.76 -12.22
CA ARG A 182 -18.92 -2.84 -11.44
C ARG A 182 -19.08 -3.40 -10.04
N PHE A 183 -19.04 -2.54 -9.07
CA PHE A 183 -19.18 -2.86 -7.66
C PHE A 183 -20.39 -2.15 -7.05
N ASP A 184 -21.23 -2.90 -6.37
CA ASP A 184 -22.29 -2.36 -5.52
C ASP A 184 -21.82 -2.34 -4.06
N PRO A 185 -21.45 -1.18 -3.50
CA PRO A 185 -20.99 -1.10 -2.12
C PRO A 185 -22.09 -1.34 -1.08
N ALA A 186 -23.35 -1.35 -1.46
CA ALA A 186 -24.43 -1.66 -0.54
C ALA A 186 -24.53 -3.17 -0.25
N SER A 187 -24.33 -4.00 -1.26
CA SER A 187 -24.51 -5.46 -1.19
C SER A 187 -23.20 -6.26 -1.29
N GLY A 188 -22.08 -5.62 -1.68
CA GLY A 188 -20.82 -6.30 -1.96
C GLY A 188 -20.78 -7.06 -3.28
N GLN A 189 -21.82 -6.93 -4.10
CA GLN A 189 -21.94 -7.66 -5.37
C GLN A 189 -21.04 -7.05 -6.45
N LEU A 190 -20.51 -7.94 -7.30
CA LEU A 190 -19.75 -7.59 -8.48
C LEU A 190 -20.49 -8.04 -9.74
N ALA A 191 -20.43 -7.22 -10.77
CA ALA A 191 -20.95 -7.53 -12.10
C ALA A 191 -19.93 -7.11 -13.17
N PRO A 192 -19.92 -7.77 -14.34
CA PRO A 192 -19.08 -7.33 -15.45
C PRO A 192 -19.33 -5.86 -15.81
N GLY A 193 -18.26 -5.11 -16.08
CA GLY A 193 -18.34 -3.77 -16.62
C GLY A 193 -18.83 -3.76 -18.07
N THR A 194 -19.00 -2.58 -18.65
CA THR A 194 -19.41 -2.43 -20.07
C THR A 194 -18.40 -3.07 -21.02
N THR A 195 -17.11 -2.92 -20.70
CA THR A 195 -16.02 -3.68 -21.30
C THR A 195 -15.43 -4.54 -20.18
N PRO A 196 -15.74 -5.82 -20.09
CA PRO A 196 -15.39 -6.63 -18.92
C PRO A 196 -13.90 -6.83 -18.70
N THR A 197 -13.10 -6.66 -19.76
CA THR A 197 -11.66 -6.95 -19.71
C THR A 197 -10.89 -5.97 -20.58
N TYR A 198 -9.81 -5.42 -20.02
CA TYR A 198 -8.73 -4.78 -20.77
C TYR A 198 -7.69 -5.86 -21.10
N GLY A 199 -7.42 -6.09 -22.39
CA GLY A 199 -6.35 -6.96 -22.87
C GLY A 199 -5.01 -6.23 -22.82
N GLY A 200 -4.07 -6.77 -22.06
CA GLY A 200 -2.68 -6.31 -22.01
C GLY A 200 -1.87 -6.80 -23.20
N ARG A 201 -0.56 -6.51 -23.18
CA ARG A 201 0.37 -7.04 -24.18
C ARG A 201 0.66 -8.52 -23.90
N PRO A 202 0.74 -9.36 -24.93
CA PRO A 202 1.03 -10.79 -24.74
C PRO A 202 2.33 -11.03 -23.97
N LYS A 203 2.29 -11.89 -22.97
CA LYS A 203 3.42 -12.30 -22.11
C LYS A 203 4.00 -11.15 -21.25
N ALA A 204 3.29 -10.05 -21.08
CA ALA A 204 3.70 -8.96 -20.19
C ALA A 204 3.49 -9.31 -18.72
N GLY A 205 2.39 -9.97 -18.38
CA GLY A 205 2.07 -10.41 -17.02
C GLY A 205 1.62 -9.28 -16.11
N PRO A 206 0.41 -8.71 -16.31
CA PRO A 206 -0.18 -7.69 -15.44
C PRO A 206 -0.13 -8.07 -13.96
N ARG A 207 0.52 -7.24 -13.13
CA ARG A 207 0.77 -7.58 -11.73
C ARG A 207 0.11 -6.61 -10.75
N HIS A 208 0.80 -5.57 -10.38
CA HIS A 208 0.27 -4.51 -9.52
C HIS A 208 -0.12 -3.28 -10.34
N LEU A 209 -1.07 -2.53 -9.84
CA LEU A 209 -1.55 -1.32 -10.48
C LEU A 209 -1.87 -0.27 -9.42
N VAL A 210 -1.78 1.00 -9.81
CA VAL A 210 -2.08 2.14 -8.94
C VAL A 210 -2.87 3.20 -9.71
N PHE A 211 -3.88 3.77 -9.06
CA PHE A 211 -4.58 4.94 -9.60
C PHE A 211 -3.74 6.20 -9.41
N HIS A 212 -3.68 7.04 -10.43
CA HIS A 212 -3.23 8.41 -10.25
C HIS A 212 -4.20 9.16 -9.31
N PRO A 213 -3.72 10.03 -8.39
CA PRO A 213 -4.59 10.77 -7.46
C PRO A 213 -5.70 11.61 -8.14
N ASN A 214 -5.48 12.04 -9.40
CA ASN A 214 -6.51 12.76 -10.17
C ASN A 214 -7.68 11.88 -10.65
N GLY A 215 -7.62 10.55 -10.46
CA GLY A 215 -8.66 9.60 -10.86
C GLY A 215 -8.82 9.39 -12.37
N ARG A 216 -7.91 9.93 -13.21
CA ARG A 216 -8.02 9.85 -14.69
C ARG A 216 -7.05 8.85 -15.34
N HIS A 217 -6.09 8.32 -14.58
CA HIS A 217 -5.11 7.38 -15.07
C HIS A 217 -4.90 6.23 -14.10
N VAL A 218 -4.50 5.09 -14.66
CA VAL A 218 -4.02 3.91 -13.95
C VAL A 218 -2.65 3.55 -14.51
N TYR A 219 -1.73 3.21 -13.64
CA TYR A 219 -0.41 2.69 -14.01
C TYR A 219 -0.36 1.21 -13.65
N LEU A 220 -0.08 0.38 -14.62
CA LEU A 220 -0.04 -1.08 -14.49
C LEU A 220 1.39 -1.56 -14.70
N LEU A 221 1.96 -2.18 -13.65
CA LEU A 221 3.26 -2.84 -13.73
C LEU A 221 3.09 -4.28 -14.20
N ASN A 222 3.85 -4.65 -15.20
CA ASN A 222 3.90 -6.00 -15.74
C ASN A 222 5.11 -6.75 -15.17
N GLU A 223 4.89 -7.96 -14.62
CA GLU A 223 5.93 -8.74 -13.94
C GLU A 223 6.96 -9.33 -14.90
N LEU A 224 6.49 -9.85 -16.06
CA LEU A 224 7.27 -10.75 -16.88
C LEU A 224 8.21 -10.03 -17.86
N ASP A 225 7.94 -8.76 -18.17
CA ASP A 225 8.78 -7.93 -19.04
C ASP A 225 9.21 -6.60 -18.36
N ALA A 226 8.79 -6.40 -17.11
CA ALA A 226 9.07 -5.21 -16.32
C ALA A 226 8.69 -3.89 -17.02
N SER A 227 7.63 -3.91 -17.81
CA SER A 227 7.08 -2.69 -18.41
C SER A 227 6.00 -2.07 -17.51
N VAL A 228 5.80 -0.77 -17.70
CA VAL A 228 4.69 0.00 -17.13
C VAL A 228 3.77 0.42 -18.26
N ASP A 229 2.50 0.04 -18.19
CA ASP A 229 1.44 0.57 -19.04
C ASP A 229 0.81 1.78 -18.36
N VAL A 230 0.79 2.91 -19.05
CA VAL A 230 -0.01 4.09 -18.70
C VAL A 230 -1.37 3.94 -19.37
N LEU A 231 -2.42 3.93 -18.57
CA LEU A 231 -3.78 3.72 -19.02
C LEU A 231 -4.65 4.92 -18.67
N ALA A 232 -5.41 5.46 -19.62
CA ALA A 232 -6.48 6.38 -19.32
C ALA A 232 -7.62 5.62 -18.65
N TYR A 233 -8.25 6.23 -17.64
CA TYR A 233 -9.35 5.64 -16.88
C TYR A 233 -10.62 6.49 -17.03
N ASP A 234 -11.67 5.89 -17.59
CA ASP A 234 -13.02 6.43 -17.58
C ASP A 234 -13.72 6.02 -16.27
N ALA A 235 -13.78 6.93 -15.32
CA ALA A 235 -14.35 6.67 -13.99
C ALA A 235 -15.88 6.50 -14.01
N GLU A 236 -16.59 6.89 -15.08
CA GLU A 236 -18.02 6.67 -15.19
C GLU A 236 -18.33 5.25 -15.66
N ARG A 237 -17.50 4.74 -16.57
CA ARG A 237 -17.67 3.40 -17.15
C ARG A 237 -16.79 2.34 -16.51
N GLY A 238 -15.78 2.72 -15.71
CA GLY A 238 -14.79 1.82 -15.15
C GLY A 238 -13.86 1.21 -16.20
N GLN A 239 -13.55 1.96 -17.28
CA GLN A 239 -12.84 1.44 -18.47
C GLN A 239 -11.41 1.95 -18.54
N LEU A 240 -10.52 1.07 -18.97
CA LEU A 240 -9.11 1.35 -19.24
C LEU A 240 -8.88 1.48 -20.75
N ALA A 241 -8.05 2.46 -21.14
CA ALA A 241 -7.59 2.63 -22.52
C ALA A 241 -6.06 2.91 -22.54
N PRO A 242 -5.28 2.31 -23.47
CA PRO A 242 -3.83 2.45 -23.48
C PRO A 242 -3.40 3.86 -23.91
N VAL A 243 -2.40 4.42 -23.21
CA VAL A 243 -1.79 5.74 -23.49
C VAL A 243 -0.32 5.61 -23.82
N GLN A 244 0.43 4.80 -23.06
CA GLN A 244 1.87 4.65 -23.22
C GLN A 244 2.30 3.31 -22.62
N ASN A 245 3.40 2.76 -23.15
CA ASN A 245 4.15 1.67 -22.54
C ASN A 245 5.63 2.02 -22.51
N LEU A 246 6.32 1.71 -21.41
CA LEU A 246 7.76 1.92 -21.28
C LEU A 246 8.36 0.90 -20.30
N SER A 247 9.66 0.66 -20.45
CA SER A 247 10.39 -0.26 -19.58
C SER A 247 10.78 0.40 -18.25
N SER A 248 10.74 -0.37 -17.17
CA SER A 248 11.31 -0.01 -15.86
C SER A 248 12.71 -0.60 -15.63
N LEU A 249 13.28 -1.29 -16.61
CA LEU A 249 14.58 -1.93 -16.49
C LEU A 249 15.72 -0.96 -16.65
N PRO A 250 16.84 -1.14 -15.90
CA PRO A 250 18.07 -0.40 -16.15
C PRO A 250 18.61 -0.66 -17.56
N ALA A 251 19.28 0.35 -18.13
CA ALA A 251 19.95 0.17 -19.41
C ALA A 251 21.00 -0.97 -19.34
N GLY A 252 21.01 -1.83 -20.36
CA GLY A 252 21.89 -2.99 -20.43
C GLY A 252 21.51 -4.17 -19.51
N PHE A 253 20.32 -4.15 -18.92
CA PHE A 253 19.85 -5.28 -18.10
C PHE A 253 19.76 -6.56 -18.95
N GLY A 254 20.56 -7.59 -18.56
CA GLY A 254 20.63 -8.89 -19.26
C GLY A 254 19.98 -10.05 -18.53
N GLY A 255 19.31 -9.78 -17.39
CA GLY A 255 18.64 -10.81 -16.59
C GLY A 255 17.22 -11.13 -17.07
N LYS A 256 16.57 -12.09 -16.40
CA LYS A 256 15.13 -12.32 -16.59
C LYS A 256 14.35 -11.30 -15.77
N PRO A 257 13.47 -10.49 -16.38
CA PRO A 257 12.66 -9.53 -15.65
C PRO A 257 11.76 -10.20 -14.60
N TRP A 258 11.61 -9.53 -13.46
CA TRP A 258 10.75 -9.99 -12.38
C TRP A 258 10.25 -8.81 -11.55
N ALA A 259 9.57 -7.86 -12.21
CA ALA A 259 9.06 -6.67 -11.55
C ALA A 259 8.03 -7.01 -10.46
N ALA A 260 7.90 -6.14 -9.44
CA ALA A 260 7.10 -6.48 -8.28
C ALA A 260 6.07 -5.41 -7.92
N ASP A 261 6.46 -4.24 -7.50
CA ASP A 261 5.55 -3.28 -6.88
C ASP A 261 5.56 -1.93 -7.58
N ILE A 262 4.48 -1.17 -7.42
CA ILE A 262 4.29 0.13 -8.06
C ILE A 262 3.51 1.08 -7.13
N HIS A 263 4.06 2.25 -6.89
CA HIS A 263 3.42 3.30 -6.11
C HIS A 263 3.66 4.67 -6.74
N ILE A 264 2.74 5.60 -6.51
CA ILE A 264 2.80 6.99 -6.96
C ILE A 264 2.81 7.92 -5.76
N THR A 265 3.53 9.04 -5.83
CA THR A 265 3.50 10.06 -4.78
C THR A 265 2.09 10.61 -4.56
N PRO A 266 1.74 11.06 -3.33
CA PRO A 266 0.40 11.60 -3.05
C PRO A 266 0.02 12.81 -3.90
N ASP A 267 0.99 13.59 -4.37
CA ASP A 267 0.80 14.72 -5.30
C ASP A 267 0.71 14.30 -6.78
N GLY A 268 0.93 13.02 -7.07
CA GLY A 268 0.86 12.45 -8.42
C GLY A 268 2.03 12.77 -9.33
N ARG A 269 3.13 13.35 -8.83
CA ARG A 269 4.24 13.84 -9.68
C ARG A 269 5.28 12.79 -10.01
N PHE A 270 5.46 11.79 -9.16
CA PHE A 270 6.47 10.75 -9.35
C PHE A 270 5.90 9.36 -9.09
N LEU A 271 6.28 8.43 -9.96
CA LEU A 271 5.90 7.03 -9.86
C LEU A 271 7.15 6.18 -9.70
N TYR A 272 7.06 5.15 -8.87
CA TYR A 272 8.15 4.23 -8.59
C TYR A 272 7.74 2.79 -8.85
N THR A 273 8.68 1.98 -9.31
CA THR A 273 8.50 0.53 -9.44
C THR A 273 9.69 -0.21 -8.86
N SER A 274 9.47 -1.42 -8.32
CA SER A 274 10.55 -2.30 -7.88
C SER A 274 10.76 -3.45 -8.85
N GLU A 275 12.04 -3.84 -9.06
CA GLU A 275 12.42 -4.95 -9.91
C GLU A 275 13.35 -5.89 -9.12
N ARG A 276 12.91 -7.18 -8.99
CA ARG A 276 13.52 -8.13 -8.05
C ARG A 276 14.85 -8.71 -8.52
N THR A 277 15.02 -8.90 -9.83
CA THR A 277 16.26 -9.47 -10.40
C THR A 277 17.40 -8.47 -10.40
N SER A 278 17.13 -7.23 -10.81
CA SER A 278 18.12 -6.14 -10.80
C SER A 278 18.37 -5.56 -9.41
N SER A 279 17.44 -5.79 -8.46
CA SER A 279 17.43 -5.16 -7.15
C SER A 279 17.46 -3.63 -7.24
N THR A 280 16.55 -3.07 -8.06
CA THR A 280 16.44 -1.63 -8.28
C THR A 280 15.02 -1.10 -8.06
N LEU A 281 14.94 0.18 -7.75
CA LEU A 281 13.74 1.00 -7.89
C LEU A 281 13.91 1.90 -9.11
N ALA A 282 12.95 1.87 -10.04
CA ALA A 282 12.88 2.84 -11.13
C ALA A 282 12.02 4.02 -10.71
N THR A 283 12.46 5.24 -11.04
CA THR A 283 11.75 6.50 -10.78
C THR A 283 11.28 7.09 -12.10
N PHE A 284 10.01 7.50 -12.16
CA PHE A 284 9.42 8.16 -13.32
C PHE A 284 8.80 9.50 -12.90
N ALA A 285 9.02 10.53 -13.70
CA ALA A 285 8.25 11.77 -13.64
C ALA A 285 6.93 11.59 -14.39
N VAL A 286 5.86 12.11 -13.82
CA VAL A 286 4.50 12.05 -14.38
C VAL A 286 4.14 13.40 -14.98
N ASP A 287 3.75 13.42 -16.24
CA ASP A 287 3.18 14.61 -16.88
C ASP A 287 1.76 14.86 -16.33
N PRO A 288 1.47 15.98 -15.67
CA PRO A 288 0.20 16.20 -14.99
C PRO A 288 -1.00 16.35 -15.94
N ALA A 289 -0.77 16.71 -17.19
CA ALA A 289 -1.82 16.91 -18.20
C ALA A 289 -2.21 15.59 -18.87
N THR A 290 -1.24 14.76 -19.21
CA THR A 290 -1.41 13.57 -20.04
C THR A 290 -1.26 12.26 -19.28
N GLY A 291 -0.77 12.28 -18.03
CA GLY A 291 -0.43 11.11 -17.25
C GLY A 291 0.78 10.32 -17.76
N ARG A 292 1.44 10.80 -18.84
CA ARG A 292 2.59 10.11 -19.42
C ARG A 292 3.78 10.11 -18.49
N LEU A 293 4.58 9.05 -18.59
CA LEU A 293 5.76 8.84 -17.79
C LEU A 293 7.04 9.16 -18.57
N THR A 294 7.99 9.76 -17.87
CA THR A 294 9.37 9.91 -18.32
C THR A 294 10.30 9.29 -17.29
N LEU A 295 11.15 8.36 -17.68
CA LEU A 295 12.11 7.73 -16.79
C LEU A 295 13.13 8.78 -16.30
N VAL A 296 13.24 8.93 -14.97
CA VAL A 296 14.22 9.78 -14.31
C VAL A 296 15.51 9.01 -14.07
N GLY A 297 15.42 7.78 -13.59
CA GLY A 297 16.59 6.94 -13.33
C GLY A 297 16.26 5.71 -12.48
N HIS A 298 17.33 5.05 -12.02
CA HIS A 298 17.25 3.86 -11.19
C HIS A 298 18.07 4.05 -9.91
N THR A 299 17.56 3.52 -8.81
CA THR A 299 18.25 3.50 -7.52
C THR A 299 18.42 2.05 -7.08
N SER A 300 19.66 1.64 -6.77
CA SER A 300 19.91 0.33 -6.17
C SER A 300 19.26 0.25 -4.81
N THR A 301 18.68 -0.92 -4.49
CA THR A 301 17.93 -1.12 -3.25
C THR A 301 18.24 -2.49 -2.65
N GLU A 302 17.40 -2.94 -1.73
CA GLU A 302 17.47 -4.21 -1.05
C GLU A 302 17.50 -5.40 -2.02
N LYS A 303 18.11 -6.52 -1.59
CA LYS A 303 18.16 -7.71 -2.43
C LYS A 303 16.78 -8.33 -2.60
N GLN A 304 16.32 -8.47 -3.85
CA GLN A 304 15.00 -8.97 -4.23
C GLN A 304 13.86 -8.11 -3.64
N PRO A 305 13.73 -6.82 -4.03
CA PRO A 305 12.75 -5.89 -3.47
C PRO A 305 11.35 -6.26 -3.98
N ARG A 306 10.54 -6.86 -3.11
CA ARG A 306 9.17 -7.26 -3.47
C ARG A 306 8.14 -6.18 -3.15
N GLY A 307 8.27 -5.50 -2.03
CA GLY A 307 7.35 -4.47 -1.59
C GLY A 307 8.08 -3.19 -1.20
N PHE A 308 7.44 -2.07 -1.43
CA PHE A 308 7.85 -0.76 -0.94
C PHE A 308 6.60 0.11 -0.79
N ASN A 309 6.70 1.22 -0.07
CA ASN A 309 5.61 2.21 -0.05
C ASN A 309 6.17 3.61 0.20
N ILE A 310 5.37 4.63 -0.13
CA ILE A 310 5.69 6.05 0.03
C ILE A 310 4.87 6.57 1.21
N ASP A 311 5.49 7.36 2.08
CA ASP A 311 4.79 7.97 3.19
C ASP A 311 3.73 8.99 2.72
N PRO A 312 2.65 9.22 3.49
CA PRO A 312 1.57 10.12 3.08
C PRO A 312 1.98 11.58 2.86
N SER A 313 3.17 12.01 3.32
CA SER A 313 3.71 13.33 3.01
C SER A 313 4.44 13.39 1.66
N GLY A 314 4.75 12.24 1.05
CA GLY A 314 5.51 12.13 -0.19
C GLY A 314 7.00 12.44 -0.02
N ARG A 315 7.53 12.45 1.21
CA ARG A 315 8.94 12.78 1.48
C ARG A 315 9.84 11.59 1.69
N PHE A 316 9.26 10.43 2.02
CA PHE A 316 10.01 9.21 2.33
C PHE A 316 9.46 8.01 1.58
N LEU A 317 10.34 7.06 1.30
CA LEU A 317 10.00 5.75 0.76
C LEU A 317 10.70 4.68 1.60
N VAL A 318 9.98 3.61 1.91
CA VAL A 318 10.53 2.42 2.56
C VAL A 318 10.46 1.25 1.60
N ALA A 319 11.59 0.66 1.24
CA ALA A 319 11.67 -0.55 0.42
C ALA A 319 12.22 -1.72 1.22
N VAL A 320 11.66 -2.91 1.01
CA VAL A 320 12.05 -4.14 1.73
C VAL A 320 12.55 -5.21 0.78
N GLY A 321 13.59 -5.95 1.19
CA GLY A 321 14.19 -7.01 0.40
C GLY A 321 13.97 -8.40 0.98
N GLN A 322 13.37 -9.28 0.20
CA GLN A 322 13.06 -10.65 0.62
C GLN A 322 14.31 -11.43 1.03
N LEU A 323 15.43 -11.23 0.33
CA LEU A 323 16.67 -11.96 0.56
C LEU A 323 17.67 -11.21 1.45
N SER A 324 17.57 -9.89 1.57
CA SER A 324 18.38 -9.11 2.52
C SER A 324 17.81 -9.12 3.93
N HIS A 325 16.52 -9.45 4.09
CA HIS A 325 15.83 -9.42 5.38
C HIS A 325 15.91 -8.05 6.05
N ALA A 326 15.82 -7.02 5.24
CA ALA A 326 16.05 -5.64 5.66
C ALA A 326 15.10 -4.66 4.94
N ALA A 327 15.03 -3.45 5.48
CA ALA A 327 14.42 -2.30 4.84
C ALA A 327 15.44 -1.19 4.65
N THR A 328 15.33 -0.44 3.57
CA THR A 328 16.02 0.84 3.41
C THR A 328 14.99 1.97 3.40
N LEU A 329 15.25 3.00 4.21
CA LEU A 329 14.54 4.27 4.20
C LEU A 329 15.24 5.22 3.21
N TYR A 330 14.46 5.83 2.34
CA TYR A 330 14.91 6.85 1.38
C TYR A 330 14.22 8.17 1.64
N ALA A 331 14.96 9.28 1.45
CA ALA A 331 14.35 10.58 1.23
C ALA A 331 14.02 10.74 -0.26
N LEU A 332 12.85 11.31 -0.56
CA LEU A 332 12.45 11.71 -1.89
C LEU A 332 12.80 13.19 -2.09
N ASP A 333 13.52 13.49 -3.16
CA ASP A 333 13.70 14.87 -3.59
C ASP A 333 12.38 15.37 -4.23
N PRO A 334 11.72 16.38 -3.65
CA PRO A 334 10.41 16.82 -4.12
C PRO A 334 10.45 17.51 -5.48
N ALA A 335 11.59 17.94 -5.97
CA ALA A 335 11.73 18.58 -7.27
C ALA A 335 12.00 17.59 -8.40
N THR A 336 12.75 16.53 -8.12
CA THR A 336 13.25 15.59 -9.14
C THR A 336 12.73 14.16 -8.99
N GLY A 337 12.16 13.81 -7.82
CA GLY A 337 11.76 12.44 -7.50
C GLY A 337 12.93 11.49 -7.18
N VAL A 338 14.18 11.97 -7.22
CA VAL A 338 15.35 11.14 -6.98
C VAL A 338 15.37 10.64 -5.54
N LEU A 339 15.63 9.34 -5.39
CA LEU A 339 15.71 8.68 -4.08
C LEU A 339 17.14 8.80 -3.52
N LYS A 340 17.26 9.31 -2.30
CA LYS A 340 18.49 9.34 -1.52
C LYS A 340 18.39 8.34 -0.37
N PRO A 341 19.20 7.26 -0.33
CA PRO A 341 19.18 6.33 0.78
C PRO A 341 19.65 7.03 2.07
N LEU A 342 18.90 6.81 3.15
CA LEU A 342 19.20 7.35 4.47
C LEU A 342 19.80 6.29 5.38
N ARG A 343 19.04 5.24 5.69
CA ARG A 343 19.43 4.16 6.61
C ARG A 343 18.86 2.82 6.19
N ASN A 344 19.54 1.76 6.63
CA ASN A 344 19.11 0.37 6.52
C ASN A 344 18.74 -0.18 7.89
N TYR A 345 17.72 -1.04 7.93
CA TYR A 345 17.16 -1.63 9.15
C TYR A 345 16.99 -3.12 8.97
N SER A 346 17.51 -3.91 9.90
CA SER A 346 17.25 -5.35 9.95
C SER A 346 15.78 -5.60 10.33
N LEU A 347 15.13 -6.52 9.62
CA LEU A 347 13.75 -6.92 9.84
C LEU A 347 13.63 -8.43 10.10
N GLY A 348 12.42 -8.93 10.19
CA GLY A 348 12.12 -10.35 10.13
C GLY A 348 12.48 -10.97 8.77
N LYS A 349 12.41 -12.30 8.66
CA LYS A 349 12.79 -13.02 7.45
C LYS A 349 11.73 -12.86 6.35
N ASN A 350 12.20 -12.63 5.11
CA ASN A 350 11.38 -12.49 3.92
C ASN A 350 10.34 -11.35 4.05
N PRO A 351 10.77 -10.09 4.35
CA PRO A 351 9.89 -8.94 4.33
C PRO A 351 9.42 -8.70 2.89
N ASN A 352 8.11 -8.44 2.70
CA ASN A 352 7.53 -8.52 1.37
C ASN A 352 6.37 -7.56 1.09
N TRP A 353 5.83 -6.91 2.11
CA TRP A 353 4.73 -5.95 2.01
C TRP A 353 4.95 -4.79 2.98
N VAL A 354 4.62 -3.58 2.54
CA VAL A 354 4.81 -2.35 3.33
C VAL A 354 3.54 -1.51 3.25
N GLU A 355 2.96 -1.20 4.42
CA GLU A 355 1.93 -0.16 4.55
C GLU A 355 2.47 1.01 5.36
N ILE A 356 2.17 2.24 4.94
CA ILE A 356 2.59 3.46 5.65
C ILE A 356 1.38 4.35 5.88
N VAL A 357 1.14 4.74 7.12
CA VAL A 357 -0.02 5.54 7.50
C VAL A 357 0.35 6.66 8.46
N ASN A 358 -0.34 7.79 8.32
CA ASN A 358 -0.37 8.83 9.35
C ASN A 358 -1.54 8.54 10.28
N LEU A 359 -1.27 8.49 11.59
CA LEU A 359 -2.28 8.40 12.63
C LEU A 359 -2.46 9.78 13.29
N PRO A 360 -3.67 10.11 13.76
CA PRO A 360 -4.01 11.42 14.30
C PRO A 360 -3.28 11.78 15.60
#